data_ef36e4e67a4ce4b29c7a1d5e0a57c3c3
#
_entry.id   ef36e4e67a4ce4b29c7a1d5e0a57c3c3
#
_cell.length_a   1.000
_cell.length_b   1.000
_cell.length_c   1.000
_cell.angle_alpha   90.00
_cell.angle_beta   90.00
_cell.angle_gamma   90.00
#
_symmetry.space_group_name_H-M   'P 1'
#
loop_
_entity.id
_entity.type
_entity.pdbx_description
1 polymer ?
#
loop_
_entity_poly.entity_id
_entity_poly.type
_entity_poly.pdbx_seq_one_letter_code
_entity_poly.pdbx_strand_id
1 'polypeptide(L)'
;QADVEMALETIPKDSEIDEDSPILLIVEDNEDIRLFVKNAFKNTYHVIEAEDGNEGIEKALAFIPDIIISDIMMPKTSGLQLCETLKNDERTSHIPILLLTAKAEEKTEIEGLDFGADDYILKPFKLKLLESRVKNLVASRRQLRERYSQEIILKPMDISIASIDKKFIEKTQAVLDRHITESDFSIEDFSKQVGLSRMQFHRKLKAVTGLTATEFIRSQRLKLAASLLKSSDVNVSEICYQVGFNNPSYFAKCFKEAFGCLPSEFGKK
;
A
#
# COMPACT_ATOMS: atom_id res chain seq x y z
N GLN A 1 -23.44 11.80 14.76
CA GLN A 1 -23.76 10.72 13.80
C GLN A 1 -24.31 11.29 12.48
N ALA A 2 -25.13 12.36 12.50
CA ALA A 2 -25.65 13.01 11.28
C ALA A 2 -24.58 13.77 10.48
N ASP A 3 -23.58 14.35 11.14
CA ASP A 3 -22.51 15.12 10.50
C ASP A 3 -21.48 14.22 9.78
N VAL A 4 -21.37 12.96 10.20
CA VAL A 4 -20.50 11.95 9.54
C VAL A 4 -21.17 11.37 8.28
N GLU A 5 -22.50 11.24 8.27
CA GLU A 5 -23.25 10.79 7.09
C GLU A 5 -23.26 11.84 5.96
N MET A 6 -23.28 13.14 6.30
CA MET A 6 -23.28 14.21 5.31
C MET A 6 -21.91 14.44 4.65
N ALA A 7 -20.80 14.12 5.36
CA ALA A 7 -19.44 14.17 4.80
C ALA A 7 -19.17 13.01 3.82
N LEU A 8 -19.90 11.90 3.95
CA LEU A 8 -19.78 10.74 3.05
C LEU A 8 -20.44 10.94 1.67
N GLU A 9 -21.36 11.89 1.53
CA GLU A 9 -22.04 12.17 0.25
C GLU A 9 -21.18 12.93 -0.77
N THR A 10 -20.05 13.54 -0.35
CA THR A 10 -19.10 14.26 -1.23
C THR A 10 -17.90 13.42 -1.64
N ILE A 11 -17.76 12.19 -1.11
CA ILE A 11 -16.71 11.27 -1.50
C ILE A 11 -17.13 10.60 -2.82
N PRO A 12 -16.35 10.66 -3.91
CA PRO A 12 -16.63 9.89 -5.13
C PRO A 12 -16.87 8.43 -4.76
N LYS A 13 -17.97 7.84 -5.27
CA LYS A 13 -18.23 6.41 -5.02
C LYS A 13 -17.04 5.60 -5.53
N ASP A 14 -16.63 4.56 -4.81
CA ASP A 14 -15.53 3.63 -5.13
C ASP A 14 -15.45 3.18 -6.61
N SER A 15 -16.50 3.41 -7.40
CA SER A 15 -16.61 3.05 -8.81
C SER A 15 -15.94 4.04 -9.80
N GLU A 16 -15.44 5.20 -9.35
CA GLU A 16 -14.89 6.23 -10.26
C GLU A 16 -13.36 6.27 -10.30
N ILE A 17 -12.68 5.62 -9.35
CA ILE A 17 -11.21 5.53 -9.32
C ILE A 17 -10.79 4.11 -9.65
N ASP A 18 -10.04 3.95 -10.75
CA ASP A 18 -9.41 2.67 -11.07
C ASP A 18 -8.47 2.24 -9.92
N GLU A 19 -8.65 1.02 -9.41
CA GLU A 19 -7.88 0.46 -8.29
C GLU A 19 -6.37 0.57 -8.48
N ASP A 20 -5.90 0.60 -9.72
CA ASP A 20 -4.48 0.67 -10.10
C ASP A 20 -3.97 2.07 -10.46
N SER A 21 -4.85 3.07 -10.55
CA SER A 21 -4.44 4.44 -10.83
C SER A 21 -3.65 5.06 -9.68
N PRO A 22 -2.47 5.67 -9.91
CA PRO A 22 -1.71 6.30 -8.85
C PRO A 22 -2.45 7.54 -8.33
N ILE A 23 -2.60 7.63 -7.00
CA ILE A 23 -3.27 8.74 -6.31
C ILE A 23 -2.25 9.64 -5.62
N LEU A 24 -2.41 10.95 -5.83
CA LEU A 24 -1.68 11.98 -5.09
C LEU A 24 -2.68 12.81 -4.29
N LEU A 25 -2.48 12.93 -2.98
CA LEU A 25 -3.25 13.81 -2.12
C LEU A 25 -2.48 15.11 -1.89
N ILE A 26 -3.13 16.25 -2.17
CA ILE A 26 -2.61 17.59 -1.88
C ILE A 26 -3.40 18.17 -0.72
N VAL A 27 -2.71 18.60 0.34
CA VAL A 27 -3.29 19.24 1.52
C VAL A 27 -2.68 20.63 1.66
N GLU A 28 -3.42 21.65 1.28
CA GLU A 28 -2.95 23.05 1.21
C GLU A 28 -4.17 23.98 1.37
N ASP A 29 -4.13 24.91 2.27
CA ASP A 29 -5.24 25.85 2.53
C ASP A 29 -5.32 26.96 1.45
N ASN A 30 -4.19 27.32 0.86
CA ASN A 30 -4.14 28.29 -0.22
C ASN A 30 -4.57 27.69 -1.57
N GLU A 31 -5.71 28.14 -2.11
CA GLU A 31 -6.28 27.65 -3.36
C GLU A 31 -5.34 27.81 -4.57
N ASP A 32 -4.62 28.93 -4.66
CA ASP A 32 -3.71 29.19 -5.80
C ASP A 32 -2.53 28.20 -5.80
N ILE A 33 -1.96 27.91 -4.62
CA ILE A 33 -0.87 26.94 -4.47
C ILE A 33 -1.41 25.54 -4.73
N ARG A 34 -2.57 25.18 -4.20
CA ARG A 34 -3.22 23.90 -4.40
C ARG A 34 -3.49 23.63 -5.88
N LEU A 35 -4.05 24.62 -6.60
CA LEU A 35 -4.30 24.55 -8.04
C LEU A 35 -2.98 24.46 -8.85
N PHE A 36 -1.96 25.21 -8.45
CA PHE A 36 -0.64 25.16 -9.09
C PHE A 36 -0.03 23.77 -9.01
N VAL A 37 -0.04 23.15 -7.82
CA VAL A 37 0.46 21.79 -7.63
C VAL A 37 -0.39 20.76 -8.37
N LYS A 38 -1.73 20.87 -8.29
CA LYS A 38 -2.66 19.99 -9.02
C LYS A 38 -2.38 19.99 -10.53
N ASN A 39 -2.21 21.16 -11.13
CA ASN A 39 -1.94 21.28 -12.56
C ASN A 39 -0.63 20.60 -13.00
N ALA A 40 0.36 20.51 -12.11
CA ALA A 40 1.60 19.82 -12.38
C ALA A 40 1.45 18.30 -12.44
N PHE A 41 0.57 17.74 -11.61
CA PHE A 41 0.48 16.29 -11.42
C PHE A 41 -0.75 15.62 -12.05
N LYS A 42 -1.78 16.38 -12.47
CA LYS A 42 -3.06 15.84 -12.99
C LYS A 42 -2.95 14.90 -14.19
N ASN A 43 -1.86 14.97 -14.96
CA ASN A 43 -1.62 14.09 -16.10
C ASN A 43 -0.99 12.75 -15.73
N THR A 44 -0.46 12.63 -14.49
CA THR A 44 0.28 11.46 -14.03
C THR A 44 -0.43 10.78 -12.87
N TYR A 45 -1.18 11.53 -12.07
CA TYR A 45 -1.86 11.06 -10.87
C TYR A 45 -3.34 11.43 -10.92
N HIS A 46 -4.16 10.58 -10.31
CA HIS A 46 -5.47 11.01 -9.85
C HIS A 46 -5.26 11.90 -8.62
N VAL A 47 -5.51 13.20 -8.78
CA VAL A 47 -5.23 14.19 -7.72
C VAL A 47 -6.45 14.40 -6.86
N ILE A 48 -6.29 14.16 -5.56
CA ILE A 48 -7.27 14.46 -4.51
C ILE A 48 -6.78 15.70 -3.76
N GLU A 49 -7.68 16.61 -3.46
CA GLU A 49 -7.39 17.89 -2.79
C GLU A 49 -8.03 17.92 -1.41
N ALA A 50 -7.36 18.56 -0.46
CA ALA A 50 -7.88 18.88 0.86
C ALA A 50 -7.45 20.28 1.26
N GLU A 51 -8.31 21.01 1.97
CA GLU A 51 -8.11 22.42 2.33
C GLU A 51 -7.52 22.60 3.73
N ASP A 52 -7.54 21.55 4.55
CA ASP A 52 -6.93 21.54 5.88
C ASP A 52 -6.46 20.12 6.27
N GLY A 53 -5.73 20.04 7.39
CA GLY A 53 -5.17 18.77 7.84
C GLY A 53 -6.21 17.73 8.26
N ASN A 54 -7.39 18.13 8.76
CA ASN A 54 -8.45 17.19 9.12
C ASN A 54 -9.03 16.50 7.89
N GLU A 55 -9.40 17.29 6.88
CA GLU A 55 -9.86 16.78 5.59
C GLU A 55 -8.79 15.93 4.92
N GLY A 56 -7.51 16.33 5.03
CA GLY A 56 -6.36 15.58 4.56
C GLY A 56 -6.26 14.20 5.19
N ILE A 57 -6.44 14.09 6.51
CA ILE A 57 -6.44 12.81 7.24
C ILE A 57 -7.61 11.94 6.79
N GLU A 58 -8.83 12.49 6.72
CA GLU A 58 -10.03 11.74 6.28
C GLU A 58 -9.85 11.18 4.88
N LYS A 59 -9.39 11.98 3.93
CA LYS A 59 -9.14 11.57 2.54
C LYS A 59 -7.98 10.57 2.43
N ALA A 60 -6.92 10.74 3.20
CA ALA A 60 -5.82 9.78 3.23
C ALA A 60 -6.27 8.40 3.72
N LEU A 61 -7.10 8.35 4.75
CA LEU A 61 -7.68 7.12 5.29
C LEU A 61 -8.69 6.47 4.34
N ALA A 62 -9.47 7.28 3.61
CA ALA A 62 -10.46 6.77 2.67
C ALA A 62 -9.82 6.20 1.40
N PHE A 63 -8.86 6.90 0.80
CA PHE A 63 -8.33 6.60 -0.53
C PHE A 63 -6.97 5.91 -0.55
N ILE A 64 -6.23 5.90 0.57
CA ILE A 64 -4.85 5.33 0.67
C ILE A 64 -3.97 5.81 -0.50
N PRO A 65 -3.63 7.10 -0.59
CA PRO A 65 -2.85 7.65 -1.70
C PRO A 65 -1.43 7.08 -1.79
N ASP A 66 -0.83 7.15 -2.96
CA ASP A 66 0.57 6.70 -3.18
C ASP A 66 1.59 7.70 -2.64
N ILE A 67 1.19 8.98 -2.50
CA ILE A 67 1.99 10.06 -1.94
C ILE A 67 1.09 11.20 -1.46
N ILE A 68 1.50 11.87 -0.39
CA ILE A 68 0.86 13.07 0.13
C ILE A 68 1.83 14.25 0.03
N ILE A 69 1.34 15.39 -0.47
CA ILE A 69 2.02 16.68 -0.39
C ILE A 69 1.18 17.53 0.57
N SER A 70 1.77 18.01 1.66
CA SER A 70 1.05 18.80 2.67
C SER A 70 1.81 20.06 3.02
N ASP A 71 1.12 21.19 3.10
CA ASP A 71 1.65 22.36 3.81
C ASP A 71 1.79 22.07 5.31
N ILE A 72 2.78 22.65 5.96
CA ILE A 72 2.95 22.57 7.40
C ILE A 72 1.98 23.54 8.09
N MET A 73 1.84 24.76 7.58
CA MET A 73 1.14 25.85 8.23
C MET A 73 -0.30 25.98 7.71
N MET A 74 -1.19 25.19 8.27
CA MET A 74 -2.62 25.19 7.91
C MET A 74 -3.50 25.44 9.15
N PRO A 75 -4.72 25.98 8.96
CA PRO A 75 -5.69 26.10 10.05
C PRO A 75 -6.15 24.72 10.54
N LYS A 76 -6.71 24.70 11.77
CA LYS A 76 -7.22 23.51 12.47
C LYS A 76 -6.12 22.50 12.79
N THR A 77 -5.69 21.68 11.83
CA THR A 77 -4.65 20.65 12.00
C THR A 77 -3.48 20.96 11.08
N SER A 78 -2.29 21.09 11.65
CA SER A 78 -1.05 21.36 10.90
C SER A 78 -0.59 20.13 10.10
N GLY A 79 0.24 20.36 9.07
CA GLY A 79 0.85 19.25 8.30
C GLY A 79 1.73 18.32 9.14
N LEU A 80 2.32 18.82 10.23
CA LEU A 80 3.08 17.97 11.18
C LEU A 80 2.16 17.02 11.94
N GLN A 81 1.03 17.53 12.46
CA GLN A 81 0.03 16.70 13.14
C GLN A 81 -0.62 15.70 12.20
N LEU A 82 -0.90 16.09 10.95
CA LEU A 82 -1.35 15.19 9.90
C LEU A 82 -0.33 14.07 9.68
N CYS A 83 0.94 14.42 9.53
CA CYS A 83 2.03 13.47 9.33
C CYS A 83 2.11 12.46 10.48
N GLU A 84 2.17 12.93 11.72
CA GLU A 84 2.20 12.10 12.93
C GLU A 84 1.00 11.14 12.98
N THR A 85 -0.21 11.64 12.73
CA THR A 85 -1.44 10.85 12.74
C THR A 85 -1.38 9.74 11.71
N LEU A 86 -1.02 10.07 10.46
CA LEU A 86 -0.99 9.10 9.36
C LEU A 86 0.16 8.08 9.48
N LYS A 87 1.31 8.49 10.03
CA LYS A 87 2.44 7.57 10.25
C LYS A 87 2.20 6.59 11.38
N ASN A 88 1.33 6.92 12.33
CA ASN A 88 0.94 6.04 13.43
C ASN A 88 -0.30 5.17 13.12
N ASP A 89 -1.02 5.41 12.03
CA ASP A 89 -2.16 4.58 11.62
C ASP A 89 -1.70 3.40 10.73
N GLU A 90 -2.14 2.18 11.08
CA GLU A 90 -1.82 0.95 10.34
C GLU A 90 -2.17 1.05 8.84
N ARG A 91 -3.20 1.79 8.48
CA ARG A 91 -3.68 1.93 7.09
C ARG A 91 -2.78 2.80 6.23
N THR A 92 -2.13 3.80 6.82
CA THR A 92 -1.46 4.90 6.10
C THR A 92 0.03 5.05 6.40
N SER A 93 0.57 4.34 7.40
CA SER A 93 1.98 4.42 7.84
C SER A 93 3.01 4.30 6.70
N HIS A 94 2.68 3.54 5.65
CA HIS A 94 3.54 3.31 4.48
C HIS A 94 3.53 4.46 3.46
N ILE A 95 2.57 5.39 3.54
CA ILE A 95 2.41 6.45 2.55
C ILE A 95 3.54 7.49 2.73
N PRO A 96 4.32 7.80 1.68
CA PRO A 96 5.30 8.87 1.75
C PRO A 96 4.63 10.24 1.86
N ILE A 97 5.13 11.07 2.76
CA ILE A 97 4.63 12.43 3.02
C ILE A 97 5.74 13.42 2.76
N LEU A 98 5.48 14.33 1.81
CA LEU A 98 6.32 15.46 1.47
C LEU A 98 5.73 16.74 2.07
N LEU A 99 6.44 17.39 2.98
CA LEU A 99 6.00 18.61 3.63
C LEU A 99 6.48 19.86 2.88
N LEU A 100 5.59 20.83 2.72
CA LEU A 100 5.91 22.17 2.21
C LEU A 100 6.06 23.12 3.42
N THR A 101 7.15 23.86 3.50
CA THR A 101 7.44 24.72 4.64
C THR A 101 7.88 26.13 4.20
N ALA A 102 7.44 27.16 4.93
CA ALA A 102 7.86 28.55 4.73
C ALA A 102 9.13 28.93 5.49
N LYS A 103 9.60 28.10 6.44
CA LYS A 103 10.73 28.40 7.33
C LYS A 103 11.93 27.49 7.08
N ALA A 104 13.10 28.11 6.89
CA ALA A 104 14.40 27.47 6.80
C ALA A 104 15.08 27.31 8.19
N GLU A 105 14.34 27.30 9.29
CA GLU A 105 14.93 27.10 10.62
C GLU A 105 15.25 25.61 10.82
N GLU A 106 16.50 25.30 11.19
CA GLU A 106 16.98 23.93 11.50
C GLU A 106 16.04 23.15 12.46
N LYS A 107 15.34 23.85 13.36
CA LYS A 107 14.34 23.26 14.25
C LYS A 107 13.16 22.64 13.52
N THR A 108 12.66 23.26 12.45
CA THR A 108 11.50 22.77 11.70
C THR A 108 11.86 21.56 10.83
N GLU A 109 13.13 21.48 10.34
CA GLU A 109 13.64 20.32 9.62
C GLU A 109 13.78 19.11 10.56
N ILE A 110 14.36 19.30 11.76
CA ILE A 110 14.53 18.25 12.76
C ILE A 110 13.16 17.78 13.27
N GLU A 111 12.27 18.71 13.62
CA GLU A 111 10.91 18.37 14.05
C GLU A 111 10.13 17.62 12.94
N GLY A 112 10.24 18.04 11.67
CA GLY A 112 9.56 17.37 10.56
C GLY A 112 10.01 15.92 10.36
N LEU A 113 11.29 15.63 10.53
CA LEU A 113 11.84 14.27 10.48
C LEU A 113 11.48 13.45 11.72
N ASP A 114 11.43 14.06 12.90
CA ASP A 114 11.00 13.42 14.15
C ASP A 114 9.50 13.01 14.10
N PHE A 115 8.64 13.74 13.36
CA PHE A 115 7.25 13.37 13.09
C PHE A 115 7.09 12.36 11.96
N GLY A 116 8.19 11.87 11.36
CA GLY A 116 8.21 10.80 10.39
C GLY A 116 7.92 11.22 8.95
N ALA A 117 8.03 12.51 8.60
CA ALA A 117 7.97 12.95 7.21
C ALA A 117 9.11 12.32 6.38
N ASP A 118 8.82 11.98 5.12
CA ASP A 118 9.81 11.34 4.25
C ASP A 118 10.71 12.37 3.53
N ASP A 119 10.22 13.60 3.34
CA ASP A 119 11.00 14.71 2.76
C ASP A 119 10.27 16.04 3.00
N TYR A 120 10.98 17.17 2.73
CA TYR A 120 10.41 18.52 2.83
C TYR A 120 10.93 19.42 1.72
N ILE A 121 10.15 20.47 1.39
CA ILE A 121 10.53 21.51 0.41
C ILE A 121 10.21 22.88 0.98
N LEU A 122 11.19 23.79 0.90
CA LEU A 122 11.03 25.20 1.28
C LEU A 122 10.20 25.99 0.25
N LYS A 123 9.23 26.76 0.71
CA LYS A 123 8.50 27.78 -0.07
C LYS A 123 9.32 29.09 -0.11
N PRO A 124 9.44 29.78 -1.25
CA PRO A 124 8.91 29.43 -2.55
C PRO A 124 9.74 28.36 -3.27
N PHE A 125 9.10 27.39 -3.92
CA PHE A 125 9.76 26.30 -4.60
C PHE A 125 9.61 26.34 -6.13
N LYS A 126 10.56 25.71 -6.82
CA LYS A 126 10.47 25.48 -8.26
C LYS A 126 9.72 24.18 -8.53
N LEU A 127 8.78 24.19 -9.49
CA LEU A 127 7.98 23.03 -9.85
C LEU A 127 8.84 21.80 -10.16
N LYS A 128 9.92 21.97 -10.93
CA LYS A 128 10.85 20.87 -11.25
C LYS A 128 11.48 20.21 -10.01
N LEU A 129 11.70 20.96 -8.93
CA LEU A 129 12.20 20.40 -7.68
C LEU A 129 11.12 19.55 -7.02
N LEU A 130 9.89 20.05 -6.94
CA LEU A 130 8.75 19.31 -6.39
C LEU A 130 8.51 18.00 -7.17
N GLU A 131 8.47 18.06 -8.50
CA GLU A 131 8.31 16.87 -9.36
C GLU A 131 9.44 15.84 -9.12
N SER A 132 10.69 16.30 -9.02
CA SER A 132 11.83 15.43 -8.77
C SER A 132 11.75 14.73 -7.40
N ARG A 133 11.35 15.46 -6.34
CA ARG A 133 11.18 14.89 -4.99
C ARG A 133 10.06 13.86 -4.95
N VAL A 134 8.89 14.18 -5.51
CA VAL A 134 7.76 13.26 -5.63
C VAL A 134 8.18 11.98 -6.36
N LYS A 135 8.85 12.13 -7.52
CA LYS A 135 9.34 10.99 -8.30
C LYS A 135 10.31 10.11 -7.50
N ASN A 136 11.23 10.73 -6.77
CA ASN A 136 12.22 9.99 -5.97
C ASN A 136 11.57 9.23 -4.82
N LEU A 137 10.63 9.85 -4.09
CA LEU A 137 9.90 9.21 -3.00
C LEU A 137 9.11 7.99 -3.48
N VAL A 138 8.35 8.16 -4.57
CA VAL A 138 7.57 7.05 -5.17
C VAL A 138 8.50 5.95 -5.70
N ALA A 139 9.62 6.30 -6.34
CA ALA A 139 10.59 5.33 -6.85
C ALA A 139 11.27 4.54 -5.71
N SER A 140 11.64 5.20 -4.62
CA SER A 140 12.24 4.55 -3.44
C SER A 140 11.27 3.53 -2.82
N ARG A 141 9.98 3.89 -2.70
CA ARG A 141 8.94 2.96 -2.24
C ARG A 141 8.76 1.78 -3.19
N ARG A 142 8.79 2.03 -4.50
CA ARG A 142 8.72 0.96 -5.50
C ARG A 142 9.89 -0.02 -5.38
N GLN A 143 11.11 0.45 -5.21
CA GLN A 143 12.28 -0.42 -5.02
C GLN A 143 12.17 -1.27 -3.75
N LEU A 144 11.65 -0.72 -2.66
CA LEU A 144 11.35 -1.47 -1.45
C LEU A 144 10.33 -2.60 -1.73
N ARG A 145 9.22 -2.31 -2.44
CA ARG A 145 8.20 -3.30 -2.84
C ARG A 145 8.78 -4.42 -3.68
N GLU A 146 9.63 -4.10 -4.67
CA GLU A 146 10.25 -5.09 -5.56
C GLU A 146 11.16 -6.06 -4.79
N ARG A 147 11.91 -5.57 -3.80
CA ARG A 147 12.68 -6.43 -2.90
C ARG A 147 11.78 -7.35 -2.07
N TYR A 148 10.68 -6.81 -1.53
CA TYR A 148 9.72 -7.58 -0.75
C TYR A 148 9.05 -8.67 -1.56
N SER A 149 8.59 -8.37 -2.77
CA SER A 149 7.89 -9.34 -3.61
C SER A 149 8.77 -10.57 -3.90
N GLN A 150 10.07 -10.37 -4.10
CA GLN A 150 11.03 -11.47 -4.32
C GLN A 150 11.27 -12.30 -3.05
N GLU A 151 11.30 -11.66 -1.87
CA GLU A 151 11.58 -12.36 -0.60
C GLU A 151 10.34 -13.04 -0.03
N ILE A 152 9.13 -12.47 -0.20
CA ILE A 152 7.87 -13.12 0.15
C ILE A 152 7.71 -14.44 -0.61
N ILE A 153 8.26 -14.56 -1.82
CA ILE A 153 8.25 -15.82 -2.59
C ILE A 153 9.27 -16.83 -2.06
N LEU A 154 10.39 -16.40 -1.47
CA LEU A 154 11.55 -17.28 -1.23
C LEU A 154 11.94 -17.52 0.24
N LYS A 155 11.59 -16.68 1.22
CA LYS A 155 12.07 -16.83 2.61
C LYS A 155 11.04 -16.35 3.66
N PRO A 156 11.08 -16.91 4.92
CA PRO A 156 10.40 -16.30 6.07
C PRO A 156 11.08 -14.99 6.44
N MET A 157 10.27 -14.03 6.83
CA MET A 157 10.55 -12.64 7.11
C MET A 157 11.76 -12.37 8.01
N ASP A 158 12.83 -11.79 7.43
CA ASP A 158 13.96 -11.18 8.17
C ASP A 158 14.27 -9.75 7.65
N ILE A 159 13.22 -8.98 7.28
CA ILE A 159 13.41 -7.66 6.69
C ILE A 159 13.02 -6.57 7.69
N SER A 160 13.83 -5.51 7.73
CA SER A 160 13.59 -4.28 8.49
C SER A 160 12.40 -3.50 7.90
N ILE A 161 11.17 -3.93 8.25
CA ILE A 161 9.93 -3.21 7.97
C ILE A 161 9.61 -2.33 9.16
N ALA A 162 8.97 -1.18 8.93
CA ALA A 162 8.35 -0.42 10.01
C ALA A 162 7.44 -1.36 10.82
N SER A 163 7.54 -1.30 12.15
CA SER A 163 6.85 -2.23 13.06
C SER A 163 5.33 -2.31 12.81
N ILE A 164 4.73 -1.24 12.31
CA ILE A 164 3.30 -1.12 12.01
C ILE A 164 2.95 -1.91 10.73
N ASP A 165 3.74 -1.78 9.67
CA ASP A 165 3.52 -2.53 8.42
C ASP A 165 3.75 -4.03 8.62
N LYS A 166 4.68 -4.40 9.51
CA LYS A 166 4.90 -5.79 9.92
C LYS A 166 3.65 -6.40 10.56
N LYS A 167 3.01 -5.68 11.49
CA LYS A 167 1.75 -6.12 12.10
C LYS A 167 0.64 -6.33 11.07
N PHE A 168 0.54 -5.44 10.09
CA PHE A 168 -0.42 -5.60 8.99
C PHE A 168 -0.17 -6.88 8.18
N ILE A 169 1.09 -7.16 7.82
CA ILE A 169 1.44 -8.39 7.10
C ILE A 169 1.14 -9.64 7.93
N GLU A 170 1.53 -9.64 9.22
CA GLU A 170 1.26 -10.75 10.13
C GLU A 170 -0.25 -11.03 10.27
N LYS A 171 -1.06 -9.98 10.42
CA LYS A 171 -2.53 -10.08 10.47
C LYS A 171 -3.10 -10.63 9.16
N THR A 172 -2.63 -10.12 8.02
CA THR A 172 -3.04 -10.55 6.69
C THR A 172 -2.69 -12.03 6.47
N GLN A 173 -1.48 -12.44 6.86
CA GLN A 173 -1.05 -13.83 6.77
C GLN A 173 -1.90 -14.74 7.68
N ALA A 174 -2.15 -14.34 8.92
CA ALA A 174 -2.95 -15.13 9.85
C ALA A 174 -4.42 -15.30 9.38
N VAL A 175 -4.99 -14.34 8.67
CA VAL A 175 -6.29 -14.51 8.02
C VAL A 175 -6.19 -15.50 6.87
N LEU A 176 -5.21 -15.35 5.98
CA LEU A 176 -5.04 -16.24 4.84
C LEU A 176 -4.76 -17.69 5.27
N ASP A 177 -3.94 -17.92 6.28
CA ASP A 177 -3.59 -19.29 6.75
C ASP A 177 -4.83 -20.11 7.18
N ARG A 178 -5.87 -19.45 7.65
CA ARG A 178 -7.15 -20.09 8.00
C ARG A 178 -7.99 -20.51 6.80
N HIS A 179 -7.78 -19.84 5.66
CA HIS A 179 -8.60 -20.00 4.43
C HIS A 179 -7.79 -20.45 3.22
N ILE A 180 -6.50 -20.75 3.37
CA ILE A 180 -5.56 -20.97 2.27
C ILE A 180 -5.99 -22.13 1.36
N THR A 181 -6.64 -23.14 1.93
CA THR A 181 -7.13 -24.32 1.22
C THR A 181 -8.50 -24.14 0.57
N GLU A 182 -9.22 -23.06 0.92
CA GLU A 182 -10.54 -22.77 0.38
C GLU A 182 -10.41 -22.13 -1.01
N SER A 183 -10.82 -22.85 -2.03
CA SER A 183 -10.70 -22.40 -3.43
C SER A 183 -11.57 -21.19 -3.78
N ASP A 184 -12.66 -20.99 -3.04
CA ASP A 184 -13.69 -19.96 -3.21
C ASP A 184 -13.52 -18.78 -2.24
N PHE A 185 -12.43 -18.76 -1.44
CA PHE A 185 -12.13 -17.62 -0.55
C PHE A 185 -11.97 -16.32 -1.35
N SER A 186 -12.94 -15.41 -1.19
CA SER A 186 -13.03 -14.18 -1.95
C SER A 186 -12.13 -13.05 -1.41
N ILE A 187 -11.77 -12.10 -2.29
CA ILE A 187 -11.00 -10.91 -1.87
C ILE A 187 -11.86 -10.02 -0.95
N GLU A 188 -13.16 -10.00 -1.15
CA GLU A 188 -14.14 -9.30 -0.31
C GLU A 188 -14.11 -9.82 1.13
N ASP A 189 -14.15 -11.15 1.31
CA ASP A 189 -14.09 -11.78 2.63
C ASP A 189 -12.70 -11.57 3.26
N PHE A 190 -11.65 -11.66 2.45
CA PHE A 190 -10.28 -11.41 2.90
C PHE A 190 -10.12 -10.01 3.46
N SER A 191 -10.50 -8.98 2.68
CA SER A 191 -10.41 -7.59 3.10
C SER A 191 -11.23 -7.30 4.36
N LYS A 192 -12.46 -7.83 4.42
CA LYS A 192 -13.37 -7.69 5.55
C LYS A 192 -12.80 -8.32 6.83
N GLN A 193 -12.19 -9.50 6.75
CA GLN A 193 -11.56 -10.15 7.91
C GLN A 193 -10.29 -9.45 8.36
N VAL A 194 -9.57 -8.79 7.45
CA VAL A 194 -8.45 -7.91 7.79
C VAL A 194 -8.94 -6.58 8.40
N GLY A 195 -10.24 -6.22 8.25
CA GLY A 195 -10.85 -5.01 8.80
C GLY A 195 -10.67 -3.78 7.92
N LEU A 196 -10.55 -3.98 6.60
CA LEU A 196 -10.41 -2.92 5.60
C LEU A 196 -11.49 -3.04 4.52
N SER A 197 -11.81 -1.93 3.83
CA SER A 197 -12.55 -2.03 2.59
C SER A 197 -11.70 -2.74 1.51
N ARG A 198 -12.35 -3.28 0.47
CA ARG A 198 -11.64 -3.95 -0.62
C ARG A 198 -10.57 -3.05 -1.25
N MET A 199 -10.89 -1.79 -1.52
CA MET A 199 -9.96 -0.83 -2.11
C MET A 199 -8.79 -0.51 -1.17
N GLN A 200 -9.07 -0.22 0.11
CA GLN A 200 -8.03 0.02 1.12
C GLN A 200 -7.09 -1.19 1.25
N PHE A 201 -7.64 -2.39 1.32
CA PHE A 201 -6.88 -3.63 1.41
C PHE A 201 -6.00 -3.84 0.17
N HIS A 202 -6.57 -3.68 -1.04
CA HIS A 202 -5.82 -3.78 -2.30
C HIS A 202 -4.65 -2.80 -2.32
N ARG A 203 -4.91 -1.51 -2.06
CA ARG A 203 -3.88 -0.47 -2.10
C ARG A 203 -2.81 -0.67 -1.03
N LYS A 204 -3.20 -0.94 0.22
CA LYS A 204 -2.24 -1.19 1.31
C LYS A 204 -1.40 -2.42 1.05
N LEU A 205 -2.01 -3.54 0.66
CA LEU A 205 -1.30 -4.78 0.40
C LEU A 205 -0.29 -4.60 -0.75
N LYS A 206 -0.74 -3.99 -1.86
CA LYS A 206 0.10 -3.70 -3.02
C LYS A 206 1.22 -2.70 -2.66
N ALA A 207 0.91 -1.70 -1.83
CA ALA A 207 1.89 -0.72 -1.37
C ALA A 207 3.00 -1.35 -0.50
N VAL A 208 2.67 -2.32 0.35
CA VAL A 208 3.63 -2.93 1.28
C VAL A 208 4.35 -4.13 0.65
N THR A 209 3.64 -4.97 -0.11
CA THR A 209 4.19 -6.24 -0.63
C THR A 209 4.55 -6.20 -2.11
N GLY A 210 4.05 -5.24 -2.87
CA GLY A 210 4.15 -5.20 -4.32
C GLY A 210 3.18 -6.16 -5.03
N LEU A 211 2.38 -6.94 -4.28
CA LEU A 211 1.49 -7.96 -4.82
C LEU A 211 0.02 -7.52 -4.69
N THR A 212 -0.77 -7.82 -5.69
CA THR A 212 -2.23 -7.79 -5.57
C THR A 212 -2.70 -8.88 -4.61
N ALA A 213 -3.92 -8.79 -4.09
CA ALA A 213 -4.48 -9.80 -3.19
C ALA A 213 -4.51 -11.20 -3.82
N THR A 214 -4.86 -11.28 -5.11
CA THR A 214 -4.84 -12.54 -5.86
C THR A 214 -3.43 -13.14 -6.00
N GLU A 215 -2.44 -12.29 -6.28
CA GLU A 215 -1.04 -12.73 -6.37
C GLU A 215 -0.49 -13.14 -5.01
N PHE A 216 -0.87 -12.43 -3.95
CA PHE A 216 -0.50 -12.77 -2.58
C PHE A 216 -1.05 -14.15 -2.18
N ILE A 217 -2.37 -14.39 -2.33
CA ILE A 217 -3.00 -15.70 -2.09
C ILE A 217 -2.29 -16.79 -2.90
N ARG A 218 -2.12 -16.57 -4.21
CA ARG A 218 -1.45 -17.51 -5.10
C ARG A 218 -0.03 -17.85 -4.63
N SER A 219 0.76 -16.85 -4.24
CA SER A 219 2.13 -17.05 -3.78
C SER A 219 2.21 -17.91 -2.53
N GLN A 220 1.30 -17.68 -1.57
CA GLN A 220 1.25 -18.47 -0.32
C GLN A 220 0.77 -19.92 -0.57
N ARG A 221 -0.21 -20.13 -1.46
CA ARG A 221 -0.64 -21.47 -1.89
C ARG A 221 0.49 -22.24 -2.56
N LEU A 222 1.29 -21.59 -3.41
CA LEU A 222 2.45 -22.20 -4.06
C LEU A 222 3.55 -22.56 -3.05
N LYS A 223 3.77 -21.76 -2.01
CA LYS A 223 4.70 -22.11 -0.93
C LYS A 223 4.24 -23.33 -0.14
N LEU A 224 2.96 -23.39 0.19
CA LEU A 224 2.37 -24.55 0.86
C LEU A 224 2.53 -25.80 -0.01
N ALA A 225 2.25 -25.69 -1.32
CA ALA A 225 2.45 -26.79 -2.27
C ALA A 225 3.90 -27.24 -2.32
N ALA A 226 4.86 -26.31 -2.34
CA ALA A 226 6.29 -26.64 -2.35
C ALA A 226 6.73 -27.37 -1.08
N SER A 227 6.15 -27.02 0.08
CA SER A 227 6.38 -27.74 1.33
C SER A 227 5.81 -29.16 1.30
N LEU A 228 4.58 -29.32 0.80
CA LEU A 228 3.92 -30.64 0.69
C LEU A 228 4.65 -31.57 -0.31
N LEU A 229 5.09 -31.04 -1.44
CA LEU A 229 5.86 -31.80 -2.43
C LEU A 229 7.21 -32.32 -1.92
N LYS A 230 7.79 -31.69 -0.89
CA LYS A 230 9.03 -32.13 -0.24
C LYS A 230 8.81 -33.15 0.88
N SER A 231 7.65 -33.06 1.55
CA SER A 231 7.39 -33.80 2.79
C SER A 231 6.45 -35.00 2.63
N SER A 232 5.84 -35.17 1.43
CA SER A 232 4.85 -36.23 1.22
C SER A 232 4.99 -36.88 -0.15
N ASP A 233 4.60 -38.18 -0.22
CA ASP A 233 4.51 -38.94 -1.48
C ASP A 233 3.15 -38.74 -2.20
N VAL A 234 2.43 -37.68 -1.89
CA VAL A 234 1.10 -37.38 -2.43
C VAL A 234 1.22 -36.94 -3.90
N ASN A 235 0.24 -37.32 -4.70
CA ASN A 235 0.19 -36.98 -6.12
C ASN A 235 0.09 -35.46 -6.32
N VAL A 236 0.81 -34.93 -7.31
CA VAL A 236 0.81 -33.50 -7.67
C VAL A 236 -0.61 -32.92 -7.86
N SER A 237 -1.53 -33.72 -8.44
CA SER A 237 -2.92 -33.30 -8.63
C SER A 237 -3.68 -33.17 -7.30
N GLU A 238 -3.43 -34.05 -6.35
CA GLU A 238 -4.01 -33.97 -5.01
C GLU A 238 -3.49 -32.74 -4.26
N ILE A 239 -2.17 -32.51 -4.31
CA ILE A 239 -1.57 -31.31 -3.70
C ILE A 239 -2.17 -30.02 -4.31
N CYS A 240 -2.38 -29.99 -5.63
CA CYS A 240 -3.03 -28.87 -6.31
C CYS A 240 -4.39 -28.50 -5.64
N TYR A 241 -5.25 -29.49 -5.43
CA TYR A 241 -6.55 -29.29 -4.81
C TYR A 241 -6.45 -29.00 -3.31
N GLN A 242 -5.56 -29.67 -2.59
CA GLN A 242 -5.32 -29.44 -1.14
C GLN A 242 -4.88 -28.01 -0.84
N VAL A 243 -4.14 -27.37 -1.74
CA VAL A 243 -3.69 -25.99 -1.54
C VAL A 243 -4.64 -24.95 -2.15
N GLY A 244 -5.86 -25.35 -2.54
CA GLY A 244 -6.92 -24.47 -2.98
C GLY A 244 -6.87 -24.04 -4.46
N PHE A 245 -6.10 -24.74 -5.33
CA PHE A 245 -6.21 -24.54 -6.78
C PHE A 245 -7.29 -25.46 -7.36
N ASN A 246 -8.07 -24.94 -8.32
CA ASN A 246 -9.12 -25.69 -9.00
C ASN A 246 -8.68 -26.28 -10.35
N ASN A 247 -7.51 -25.87 -10.86
CA ASN A 247 -7.03 -26.27 -12.18
C ASN A 247 -5.56 -26.70 -12.14
N PRO A 248 -5.26 -28.01 -12.32
CA PRO A 248 -3.90 -28.54 -12.28
C PRO A 248 -2.96 -27.94 -13.33
N SER A 249 -3.46 -27.63 -14.53
CA SER A 249 -2.65 -27.03 -15.60
C SER A 249 -2.23 -25.61 -15.24
N TYR A 250 -3.15 -24.82 -14.69
CA TYR A 250 -2.86 -23.48 -14.19
C TYR A 250 -1.90 -23.51 -12.99
N PHE A 251 -2.12 -24.45 -12.06
CA PHE A 251 -1.22 -24.67 -10.93
C PHE A 251 0.21 -24.97 -11.40
N ALA A 252 0.38 -25.93 -12.32
CA ALA A 252 1.69 -26.32 -12.84
C ALA A 252 2.41 -25.16 -13.53
N LYS A 253 1.67 -24.32 -14.29
CA LYS A 253 2.20 -23.10 -14.90
C LYS A 253 2.70 -22.12 -13.85
N CYS A 254 1.85 -21.76 -12.88
CA CYS A 254 2.20 -20.81 -11.82
C CYS A 254 3.37 -21.33 -10.95
N PHE A 255 3.41 -22.64 -10.67
CA PHE A 255 4.49 -23.25 -9.91
C PHE A 255 5.82 -23.18 -10.66
N LYS A 256 5.82 -23.49 -11.97
CA LYS A 256 7.02 -23.36 -12.81
C LYS A 256 7.52 -21.93 -12.90
N GLU A 257 6.62 -20.95 -13.02
CA GLU A 257 6.97 -19.53 -13.01
C GLU A 257 7.62 -19.11 -11.68
N ALA A 258 7.12 -19.62 -10.54
CA ALA A 258 7.61 -19.26 -9.21
C ALA A 258 8.92 -19.98 -8.82
N PHE A 259 9.06 -21.26 -9.15
CA PHE A 259 10.16 -22.12 -8.69
C PHE A 259 11.12 -22.60 -9.81
N GLY A 260 10.87 -22.23 -11.05
CA GLY A 260 11.75 -22.53 -12.20
C GLY A 260 11.67 -23.97 -12.71
N CYS A 261 10.87 -24.87 -12.08
CA CYS A 261 10.69 -26.26 -12.47
C CYS A 261 9.23 -26.72 -12.28
N LEU A 262 8.85 -27.83 -12.90
CA LEU A 262 7.52 -28.40 -12.72
C LEU A 262 7.32 -28.96 -11.30
N PRO A 263 6.07 -28.99 -10.77
CA PRO A 263 5.78 -29.59 -9.47
C PRO A 263 6.25 -31.05 -9.37
N SER A 264 6.13 -31.81 -10.45
CA SER A 264 6.56 -33.23 -10.53
C SER A 264 8.09 -33.43 -10.47
N GLU A 265 8.86 -32.38 -10.71
CA GLU A 265 10.32 -32.40 -10.66
C GLU A 265 10.84 -31.89 -9.33
N PHE A 266 10.04 -31.09 -8.61
CA PHE A 266 10.45 -30.38 -7.40
C PHE A 266 10.61 -31.29 -6.18
N GLY A 267 9.76 -32.34 -6.04
CA GLY A 267 9.82 -33.31 -4.92
C GLY A 267 10.91 -34.37 -5.09
N LYS A 268 11.58 -34.42 -6.23
CA LYS A 268 12.61 -35.42 -6.55
C LYS A 268 14.05 -34.93 -6.32
N LYS A 269 14.22 -33.70 -5.86
CA LYS A 269 15.49 -33.12 -5.42
C LYS A 269 15.58 -33.12 -3.91
#